data_56abdc549672c4d26dcb064af2ee57f3
#
_entry.id   56abdc549672c4d26dcb064af2ee57f3
#
_cell.length_a   1.000
_cell.length_b   1.000
_cell.length_c   1.000
_cell.angle_alpha   90.00
_cell.angle_beta   90.00
_cell.angle_gamma   90.00
#
_symmetry.space_group_name_H-M   'P 1'
#
loop_
_entity.id
_entity.type
_entity.pdbx_description
1 polymer ?
#
loop_
_entity_poly.entity_id
_entity_poly.type
_entity_poly.pdbx_seq_one_letter_code
_entity_poly.pdbx_strand_id
1 'polypeptide(L)'
;VATELQKMLAGERYRDSDPELVAMRRSCGRLLDRFNATAADDDGERSQILQELLGGIGEGSWVMPRFQCDYGAHITIGANSFLNYDALLMDCAPITIGDDCSIGPRVQLLTALHPVEDHAARRARWETALPIAIGDNVWFGGGVIVCPGVSIGRNTVVGAGSVVTRDLPDHVVAVGNPCRVVRELPVE
;
A
#
# COMPACT_ATOMS: atom_id res chain seq x y z
N VAL A 1 25.81 -6.71 -12.32
CA VAL A 1 24.44 -7.04 -12.81
C VAL A 1 23.49 -6.72 -11.68
N ALA A 2 22.40 -5.97 -11.96
CA ALA A 2 21.39 -5.63 -10.95
C ALA A 2 20.73 -6.90 -10.42
N THR A 3 20.45 -6.96 -9.10
CA THR A 3 19.68 -8.04 -8.48
C THR A 3 18.20 -7.94 -8.86
N GLU A 4 17.42 -9.02 -8.68
CA GLU A 4 15.97 -8.97 -8.92
C GLU A 4 15.27 -7.96 -7.99
N LEU A 5 15.73 -7.80 -6.76
CA LEU A 5 15.30 -6.74 -5.85
C LEU A 5 15.54 -5.33 -6.42
N GLN A 6 16.75 -5.07 -6.93
CA GLN A 6 17.07 -3.78 -7.53
C GLN A 6 16.20 -3.48 -8.76
N LYS A 7 15.95 -4.47 -9.60
CA LYS A 7 15.05 -4.35 -10.75
C LYS A 7 13.61 -4.08 -10.32
N MET A 8 13.11 -4.83 -9.34
CA MET A 8 11.77 -4.65 -8.78
C MET A 8 11.55 -3.21 -8.31
N LEU A 9 12.46 -2.69 -7.50
CA LEU A 9 12.39 -1.32 -6.96
C LEU A 9 12.61 -0.23 -8.03
N ALA A 10 13.30 -0.56 -9.13
CA ALA A 10 13.48 0.33 -10.28
C ALA A 10 12.29 0.32 -11.26
N GLY A 11 11.26 -0.50 -11.02
CA GLY A 11 10.14 -0.67 -11.95
C GLY A 11 10.49 -1.46 -13.22
N GLU A 12 11.63 -2.12 -13.24
CA GLU A 12 12.06 -2.99 -14.31
C GLU A 12 11.40 -4.38 -14.22
N ARG A 13 11.50 -5.19 -15.29
CA ARG A 13 11.05 -6.59 -15.24
C ARG A 13 11.90 -7.40 -14.28
N TYR A 14 11.27 -8.09 -13.34
CA TYR A 14 11.93 -8.95 -12.35
C TYR A 14 11.23 -10.31 -12.24
N ARG A 15 11.87 -11.22 -11.51
CA ARG A 15 11.34 -12.53 -11.16
C ARG A 15 11.01 -12.60 -9.68
N ASP A 16 9.74 -12.75 -9.35
CA ASP A 16 9.26 -12.86 -7.97
C ASP A 16 9.76 -14.09 -7.22
N SER A 17 10.10 -15.14 -7.98
CA SER A 17 10.64 -16.41 -7.47
C SER A 17 12.13 -16.37 -7.12
N ASP A 18 12.79 -15.23 -7.26
CA ASP A 18 14.19 -15.07 -6.84
C ASP A 18 14.37 -15.39 -5.35
N PRO A 19 15.42 -16.16 -4.98
CA PRO A 19 15.63 -16.59 -3.59
C PRO A 19 15.70 -15.44 -2.58
N GLU A 20 16.27 -14.27 -2.94
CA GLU A 20 16.33 -13.10 -2.08
C GLU A 20 14.91 -12.57 -1.78
N LEU A 21 14.09 -12.36 -2.83
CA LEU A 21 12.71 -11.89 -2.69
C LEU A 21 11.84 -12.89 -1.91
N VAL A 22 12.00 -14.18 -2.14
CA VAL A 22 11.31 -15.22 -1.38
C VAL A 22 11.70 -15.20 0.10
N ALA A 23 12.99 -15.02 0.42
CA ALA A 23 13.46 -14.91 1.80
C ALA A 23 12.89 -13.69 2.51
N MET A 24 12.84 -12.54 1.82
CA MET A 24 12.26 -11.29 2.34
C MET A 24 10.76 -11.47 2.65
N ARG A 25 9.96 -12.02 1.71
CA ARG A 25 8.53 -12.29 1.96
C ARG A 25 8.30 -13.25 3.12
N ARG A 26 9.13 -14.27 3.27
CA ARG A 26 9.04 -15.19 4.42
C ARG A 26 9.36 -14.49 5.75
N SER A 27 10.31 -13.56 5.74
CA SER A 27 10.62 -12.75 6.93
C SER A 27 9.45 -11.83 7.29
N CYS A 28 8.91 -11.12 6.30
CA CYS A 28 7.70 -10.31 6.44
C CYS A 28 6.53 -11.15 7.00
N GLY A 29 6.27 -12.32 6.42
CA GLY A 29 5.20 -13.22 6.87
C GLY A 29 5.29 -13.59 8.35
N ARG A 30 6.50 -13.85 8.87
CA ARG A 30 6.68 -14.13 10.31
C ARG A 30 6.33 -12.93 11.21
N LEU A 31 6.63 -11.72 10.76
CA LEU A 31 6.25 -10.49 11.48
C LEU A 31 4.74 -10.26 11.42
N LEU A 32 4.12 -10.50 10.26
CA LEU A 32 2.67 -10.42 10.09
C LEU A 32 1.93 -11.45 10.96
N ASP A 33 2.43 -12.69 11.04
CA ASP A 33 1.85 -13.71 11.92
C ASP A 33 1.85 -13.24 13.37
N ARG A 34 2.97 -12.67 13.85
CA ARG A 34 3.07 -12.09 15.20
C ARG A 34 2.12 -10.92 15.37
N PHE A 35 2.14 -9.96 14.44
CA PHE A 35 1.29 -8.77 14.49
C PHE A 35 -0.20 -9.13 14.56
N ASN A 36 -0.64 -10.02 13.67
CA ASN A 36 -2.04 -10.40 13.55
C ASN A 36 -2.54 -11.31 14.70
N ALA A 37 -1.64 -11.84 15.52
CA ALA A 37 -1.93 -12.62 16.72
C ALA A 37 -1.85 -11.82 18.02
N THR A 38 -1.51 -10.52 17.98
CA THR A 38 -1.43 -9.69 19.18
C THR A 38 -2.77 -9.60 19.92
N ALA A 39 -2.73 -9.53 21.24
CA ALA A 39 -3.93 -9.31 22.05
C ALA A 39 -4.53 -7.92 21.79
N ALA A 40 -5.83 -7.77 22.02
CA ALA A 40 -6.56 -6.54 21.69
C ALA A 40 -6.05 -5.29 22.44
N ASP A 41 -5.47 -5.50 23.61
CA ASP A 41 -4.97 -4.47 24.52
C ASP A 41 -3.44 -4.34 24.51
N ASP A 42 -2.73 -5.03 23.60
CA ASP A 42 -1.27 -4.98 23.50
C ASP A 42 -0.80 -4.02 22.39
N ASP A 43 -1.09 -2.73 22.60
CA ASP A 43 -0.67 -1.67 21.67
C ASP A 43 0.86 -1.51 21.63
N GLY A 44 1.56 -1.85 22.72
CA GLY A 44 3.01 -1.77 22.80
C GLY A 44 3.69 -2.77 21.90
N GLU A 45 3.27 -4.05 21.92
CA GLU A 45 3.81 -5.07 21.02
C GLU A 45 3.48 -4.76 19.56
N ARG A 46 2.25 -4.31 19.27
CA ARG A 46 1.87 -3.90 17.91
C ARG A 46 2.77 -2.81 17.35
N SER A 47 3.00 -1.75 18.14
CA SER A 47 3.85 -0.65 17.74
C SER A 47 5.28 -1.12 17.47
N GLN A 48 5.84 -1.98 18.32
CA GLN A 48 7.18 -2.54 18.13
C GLN A 48 7.28 -3.38 16.86
N ILE A 49 6.30 -4.24 16.59
CA ILE A 49 6.29 -5.07 15.38
C ILE A 49 6.16 -4.21 14.13
N LEU A 50 5.31 -3.17 14.14
CA LEU A 50 5.19 -2.25 13.00
C LEU A 50 6.48 -1.49 12.69
N GLN A 51 7.23 -1.08 13.72
CA GLN A 51 8.55 -0.46 13.55
C GLN A 51 9.59 -1.43 12.95
N GLU A 52 9.49 -2.73 13.25
CA GLU A 52 10.36 -3.77 12.67
C GLU A 52 9.92 -4.14 11.23
N LEU A 53 8.61 -4.14 10.96
CA LEU A 53 8.02 -4.59 9.72
C LEU A 53 8.10 -3.54 8.60
N LEU A 54 7.75 -2.29 8.93
CA LEU A 54 7.58 -1.23 7.93
C LEU A 54 8.89 -0.48 7.66
N GLY A 55 9.01 0.06 6.45
CA GLY A 55 10.10 0.98 6.11
C GLY A 55 10.09 2.27 6.93
N GLY A 56 8.93 2.64 7.48
CA GLY A 56 8.76 3.73 8.41
C GLY A 56 7.31 3.92 8.83
N ILE A 57 7.11 4.32 10.09
CA ILE A 57 5.80 4.72 10.62
C ILE A 57 5.98 5.92 11.53
N GLY A 58 5.24 7.00 11.25
CA GLY A 58 5.29 8.25 12.01
C GLY A 58 4.60 8.15 13.37
N GLU A 59 4.95 9.09 14.25
CA GLU A 59 4.39 9.18 15.60
C GLU A 59 2.86 9.32 15.55
N GLY A 60 2.15 8.68 16.48
CA GLY A 60 0.70 8.73 16.57
C GLY A 60 -0.03 7.91 15.52
N SER A 61 0.68 7.23 14.62
CA SER A 61 0.06 6.37 13.61
C SER A 61 -0.12 4.94 14.10
N TRP A 62 -1.20 4.29 13.67
CA TRP A 62 -1.48 2.91 14.03
C TRP A 62 -2.17 2.13 12.91
N VAL A 63 -1.98 0.81 12.93
CA VAL A 63 -2.58 -0.14 11.99
C VAL A 63 -3.36 -1.17 12.77
N MET A 64 -4.59 -1.44 12.33
CA MET A 64 -5.41 -2.48 12.96
C MET A 64 -5.10 -3.86 12.37
N PRO A 65 -5.08 -4.92 13.20
CA PRO A 65 -5.10 -6.28 12.69
C PRO A 65 -6.48 -6.57 12.03
N ARG A 66 -6.58 -7.42 11.03
CA ARG A 66 -5.47 -8.05 10.34
C ARG A 66 -4.92 -7.13 9.27
N PHE A 67 -3.62 -7.18 9.13
CA PHE A 67 -2.86 -6.43 8.14
C PHE A 67 -2.08 -7.41 7.27
N GLN A 68 -1.93 -7.10 5.98
CA GLN A 68 -1.19 -7.93 5.03
C GLN A 68 -0.31 -7.05 4.13
N CYS A 69 0.91 -7.49 3.89
CA CYS A 69 1.82 -6.91 2.89
C CYS A 69 2.79 -7.96 2.37
N ASP A 70 3.54 -7.65 1.30
CA ASP A 70 4.51 -8.58 0.72
C ASP A 70 5.87 -8.51 1.43
N TYR A 71 6.39 -7.32 1.63
CA TYR A 71 7.72 -7.08 2.20
C TYR A 71 7.68 -6.22 3.46
N GLY A 72 6.75 -5.29 3.57
CA GLY A 72 6.64 -4.29 4.62
C GLY A 72 7.71 -3.19 4.52
N ALA A 73 8.93 -3.56 4.21
CA ALA A 73 10.07 -2.64 4.14
C ALA A 73 9.93 -1.51 3.10
N HIS A 74 9.03 -1.65 2.14
CA HIS A 74 8.79 -0.64 1.12
C HIS A 74 7.54 0.22 1.40
N ILE A 75 6.96 0.10 2.61
CA ILE A 75 5.82 0.89 3.06
C ILE A 75 6.30 1.96 4.04
N THR A 76 5.94 3.21 3.78
CA THR A 76 6.11 4.30 4.75
C THR A 76 4.77 4.95 5.05
N ILE A 77 4.50 5.19 6.33
CA ILE A 77 3.29 5.84 6.84
C ILE A 77 3.72 7.07 7.62
N GLY A 78 3.16 8.22 7.31
CA GLY A 78 3.39 9.48 8.01
C GLY A 78 2.86 9.49 9.44
N ALA A 79 2.85 10.63 10.09
CA ALA A 79 2.36 10.81 11.45
C ALA A 79 0.83 10.87 11.51
N ASN A 80 0.25 10.50 12.67
CA ASN A 80 -1.18 10.57 12.97
C ASN A 80 -2.09 9.85 11.97
N SER A 81 -1.58 8.90 11.23
CA SER A 81 -2.33 8.17 10.20
C SER A 81 -2.87 6.83 10.71
N PHE A 82 -4.06 6.47 10.27
CA PHE A 82 -4.76 5.29 10.71
C PHE A 82 -5.11 4.36 9.56
N LEU A 83 -4.71 3.09 9.67
CA LEU A 83 -5.15 2.01 8.78
C LEU A 83 -6.10 1.08 9.54
N ASN A 84 -7.32 0.95 9.03
CA ASN A 84 -8.36 0.12 9.63
C ASN A 84 -8.19 -1.37 9.27
N TYR A 85 -9.07 -2.23 9.78
CA TYR A 85 -9.03 -3.69 9.67
C TYR A 85 -8.89 -4.22 8.24
N ASP A 86 -8.14 -5.31 8.09
CA ASP A 86 -7.99 -6.07 6.86
C ASP A 86 -7.39 -5.26 5.69
N ALA A 87 -6.53 -4.29 5.97
CA ALA A 87 -5.79 -3.58 4.92
C ALA A 87 -4.78 -4.50 4.24
N LEU A 88 -4.67 -4.42 2.91
CA LEU A 88 -3.73 -5.17 2.08
C LEU A 88 -2.86 -4.20 1.27
N LEU A 89 -1.55 -4.19 1.54
CA LEU A 89 -0.58 -3.35 0.85
C LEU A 89 0.46 -4.24 0.16
N MET A 90 0.29 -4.48 -1.16
CA MET A 90 1.27 -5.25 -1.95
C MET A 90 2.41 -4.34 -2.37
N ASP A 91 3.47 -4.33 -1.58
CA ASP A 91 4.58 -3.38 -1.66
C ASP A 91 5.78 -3.91 -2.47
N CYS A 92 5.53 -4.43 -3.67
CA CYS A 92 6.58 -4.75 -4.64
C CYS A 92 7.28 -3.48 -5.17
N ALA A 93 6.62 -2.33 -5.14
CA ALA A 93 7.21 -0.99 -5.28
C ALA A 93 6.86 -0.15 -4.06
N PRO A 94 7.53 1.01 -3.84
CA PRO A 94 7.24 1.87 -2.70
C PRO A 94 5.76 2.27 -2.59
N ILE A 95 5.23 2.18 -1.37
CA ILE A 95 3.93 2.72 -0.97
C ILE A 95 4.19 3.79 0.08
N THR A 96 3.81 5.01 -0.21
CA THR A 96 3.91 6.12 0.74
C THR A 96 2.51 6.61 1.11
N ILE A 97 2.25 6.74 2.40
CA ILE A 97 1.03 7.31 2.96
C ILE A 97 1.47 8.52 3.79
N GLY A 98 0.89 9.67 3.52
CA GLY A 98 1.20 10.94 4.19
C GLY A 98 0.73 11.00 5.63
N ASP A 99 0.79 12.19 6.20
CA ASP A 99 0.33 12.49 7.56
C ASP A 99 -1.20 12.60 7.63
N ASP A 100 -1.77 12.39 8.81
CA ASP A 100 -3.19 12.61 9.13
C ASP A 100 -4.18 11.82 8.25
N CYS A 101 -3.75 10.72 7.63
CA CYS A 101 -4.59 9.91 6.76
C CYS A 101 -5.52 8.98 7.54
N SER A 102 -6.74 8.81 7.03
CA SER A 102 -7.73 7.86 7.56
C SER A 102 -8.09 6.81 6.51
N ILE A 103 -7.53 5.61 6.65
CA ILE A 103 -7.70 4.53 5.68
C ILE A 103 -8.74 3.54 6.20
N GLY A 104 -9.87 3.43 5.50
CA GLY A 104 -10.98 2.56 5.87
C GLY A 104 -10.66 1.06 5.81
N PRO A 105 -11.56 0.20 6.32
CA PRO A 105 -11.31 -1.24 6.35
C PRO A 105 -11.27 -1.84 4.93
N ARG A 106 -10.47 -2.92 4.76
CA ARG A 106 -10.31 -3.66 3.50
C ARG A 106 -9.83 -2.82 2.32
N VAL A 107 -9.10 -1.74 2.59
CA VAL A 107 -8.42 -0.98 1.53
C VAL A 107 -7.28 -1.82 0.96
N GLN A 108 -7.09 -1.74 -0.36
CA GLN A 108 -6.03 -2.43 -1.07
C GLN A 108 -5.18 -1.43 -1.85
N LEU A 109 -3.87 -1.43 -1.62
CA LEU A 109 -2.89 -0.67 -2.40
C LEU A 109 -2.02 -1.69 -3.14
N LEU A 110 -2.15 -1.76 -4.47
CA LEU A 110 -1.60 -2.83 -5.28
C LEU A 110 -0.54 -2.26 -6.22
N THR A 111 0.75 -2.51 -5.95
CA THR A 111 1.83 -1.98 -6.79
C THR A 111 2.27 -2.92 -7.90
N ALA A 112 1.99 -4.23 -7.78
CA ALA A 112 2.45 -5.25 -8.70
C ALA A 112 1.65 -5.29 -10.01
N LEU A 113 2.34 -5.59 -11.11
CA LEU A 113 1.81 -5.73 -12.46
C LEU A 113 2.34 -6.98 -13.14
N HIS A 114 1.47 -7.69 -13.85
CA HIS A 114 1.86 -8.73 -14.78
C HIS A 114 1.79 -8.22 -16.23
N PRO A 115 2.63 -8.72 -17.17
CA PRO A 115 2.57 -8.34 -18.57
C PRO A 115 1.17 -8.56 -19.16
N VAL A 116 0.51 -7.49 -19.61
CA VAL A 116 -0.86 -7.54 -20.13
C VAL A 116 -0.89 -8.13 -21.53
N GLU A 117 -0.07 -7.60 -22.44
CA GLU A 117 -0.05 -7.98 -23.87
C GLU A 117 0.93 -9.13 -24.16
N ASP A 118 2.04 -9.20 -23.42
CA ASP A 118 3.06 -10.26 -23.57
C ASP A 118 2.64 -11.53 -22.84
N HIS A 119 1.85 -12.36 -23.50
CA HIS A 119 1.34 -13.61 -22.93
C HIS A 119 2.46 -14.61 -22.59
N ALA A 120 3.57 -14.58 -23.32
CA ALA A 120 4.71 -15.46 -23.05
C ALA A 120 5.45 -15.03 -21.78
N ALA A 121 5.72 -13.73 -21.63
CA ALA A 121 6.32 -13.20 -20.42
C ALA A 121 5.42 -13.43 -19.19
N ARG A 122 4.10 -13.27 -19.33
CA ARG A 122 3.15 -13.55 -18.23
C ARG A 122 3.18 -15.02 -17.82
N ARG A 123 3.19 -15.97 -18.77
CA ARG A 123 3.36 -17.40 -18.46
C ARG A 123 4.72 -17.70 -17.83
N ALA A 124 5.74 -16.97 -18.21
CA ALA A 124 7.08 -17.08 -17.63
C ALA A 124 7.21 -16.34 -16.29
N ARG A 125 6.10 -15.80 -15.74
CA ARG A 125 6.02 -15.11 -14.44
C ARG A 125 6.96 -13.92 -14.31
N TRP A 126 7.11 -13.15 -15.39
CA TRP A 126 7.70 -11.83 -15.30
C TRP A 126 6.71 -10.84 -14.68
N GLU A 127 7.23 -9.98 -13.84
CA GLU A 127 6.48 -8.92 -13.17
C GLU A 127 7.17 -7.57 -13.33
N THR A 128 6.42 -6.53 -13.10
CA THR A 128 6.89 -5.16 -12.85
C THR A 128 6.11 -4.60 -11.69
N ALA A 129 6.56 -3.48 -11.11
CA ALA A 129 5.82 -2.80 -10.06
C ALA A 129 5.92 -1.29 -10.25
N LEU A 130 4.86 -0.56 -9.87
CA LEU A 130 4.82 0.90 -9.92
C LEU A 130 4.42 1.44 -8.53
N PRO A 131 5.07 2.51 -8.04
CA PRO A 131 4.83 3.04 -6.72
C PRO A 131 3.43 3.64 -6.57
N ILE A 132 2.91 3.67 -5.34
CA ILE A 132 1.68 4.36 -4.97
C ILE A 132 2.04 5.44 -3.96
N ALA A 133 1.54 6.66 -4.19
CA ALA A 133 1.73 7.79 -3.29
C ALA A 133 0.39 8.37 -2.84
N ILE A 134 0.17 8.41 -1.53
CA ILE A 134 -1.00 9.02 -0.90
C ILE A 134 -0.54 10.26 -0.17
N GLY A 135 -1.09 11.43 -0.51
CA GLY A 135 -0.80 12.70 0.15
C GLY A 135 -1.37 12.80 1.57
N ASP A 136 -1.15 13.94 2.22
CA ASP A 136 -1.60 14.17 3.58
C ASP A 136 -3.11 14.34 3.67
N ASN A 137 -3.68 14.02 4.85
CA ASN A 137 -5.08 14.19 5.18
C ASN A 137 -6.04 13.58 4.14
N VAL A 138 -5.67 12.40 3.61
CA VAL A 138 -6.53 11.63 2.70
C VAL A 138 -7.45 10.71 3.49
N TRP A 139 -8.71 10.66 3.10
CA TRP A 139 -9.67 9.70 3.65
C TRP A 139 -10.14 8.71 2.59
N PHE A 140 -9.92 7.42 2.85
CA PHE A 140 -10.51 6.33 2.08
C PHE A 140 -11.68 5.69 2.83
N GLY A 141 -12.82 5.60 2.16
CA GLY A 141 -13.90 4.71 2.59
C GLY A 141 -13.49 3.24 2.53
N GLY A 142 -14.27 2.36 3.16
CA GLY A 142 -13.97 0.93 3.16
C GLY A 142 -13.94 0.32 1.77
N GLY A 143 -13.03 -0.65 1.55
CA GLY A 143 -12.94 -1.41 0.31
C GLY A 143 -12.42 -0.63 -0.91
N VAL A 144 -11.77 0.51 -0.73
CA VAL A 144 -11.10 1.22 -1.83
C VAL A 144 -9.92 0.38 -2.33
N ILE A 145 -9.78 0.31 -3.66
CA ILE A 145 -8.66 -0.33 -4.34
C ILE A 145 -7.89 0.73 -5.11
N VAL A 146 -6.58 0.82 -4.89
CA VAL A 146 -5.69 1.71 -5.64
C VAL A 146 -4.78 0.87 -6.53
N CYS A 147 -4.81 1.16 -7.83
CA CYS A 147 -4.04 0.46 -8.84
C CYS A 147 -2.58 0.95 -8.90
N PRO A 148 -1.68 0.15 -9.51
CA PRO A 148 -0.26 0.48 -9.60
C PRO A 148 0.01 1.84 -10.26
N GLY A 149 0.98 2.58 -9.73
CA GLY A 149 1.45 3.85 -10.30
C GLY A 149 0.57 5.06 -9.98
N VAL A 150 -0.45 4.92 -9.14
CA VAL A 150 -1.39 6.00 -8.82
C VAL A 150 -0.84 6.90 -7.72
N SER A 151 -0.98 8.21 -7.92
CA SER A 151 -0.79 9.24 -6.90
C SER A 151 -2.13 9.89 -6.52
N ILE A 152 -2.36 10.07 -5.23
CA ILE A 152 -3.57 10.72 -4.70
C ILE A 152 -3.16 11.95 -3.93
N GLY A 153 -3.68 13.10 -4.35
CA GLY A 153 -3.37 14.39 -3.77
C GLY A 153 -3.93 14.56 -2.36
N ARG A 154 -3.33 15.50 -1.61
CA ARG A 154 -3.71 15.82 -0.23
C ARG A 154 -5.16 16.29 -0.11
N ASN A 155 -5.73 16.16 1.09
CA ASN A 155 -7.10 16.58 1.41
C ASN A 155 -8.16 15.93 0.47
N THR A 156 -7.88 14.76 -0.09
CA THR A 156 -8.77 14.06 -1.02
C THR A 156 -9.55 12.97 -0.29
N VAL A 157 -10.81 12.82 -0.64
CA VAL A 157 -11.71 11.79 -0.13
C VAL A 157 -12.04 10.82 -1.24
N VAL A 158 -11.84 9.52 -1.00
CA VAL A 158 -12.22 8.46 -1.93
C VAL A 158 -13.36 7.62 -1.31
N GLY A 159 -14.51 7.63 -1.96
CA GLY A 159 -15.70 6.92 -1.47
C GLY A 159 -15.54 5.40 -1.45
N ALA A 160 -16.26 4.75 -0.53
CA ALA A 160 -16.20 3.30 -0.33
C ALA A 160 -16.44 2.50 -1.62
N GLY A 161 -15.71 1.38 -1.79
CA GLY A 161 -15.82 0.49 -2.93
C GLY A 161 -15.26 1.04 -4.25
N SER A 162 -14.57 2.18 -4.23
CA SER A 162 -13.99 2.78 -5.43
C SER A 162 -12.75 2.03 -5.90
N VAL A 163 -12.52 2.01 -7.24
CA VAL A 163 -11.31 1.49 -7.87
C VAL A 163 -10.57 2.63 -8.55
N VAL A 164 -9.47 3.08 -7.95
CA VAL A 164 -8.67 4.21 -8.42
C VAL A 164 -7.64 3.71 -9.42
N THR A 165 -7.84 4.04 -10.70
CA THR A 165 -7.02 3.57 -11.83
C THR A 165 -6.14 4.66 -12.45
N ARG A 166 -6.17 5.88 -11.91
CA ARG A 166 -5.38 7.04 -12.35
C ARG A 166 -5.28 8.06 -11.22
N ASP A 167 -4.33 8.96 -11.33
CA ASP A 167 -4.08 10.00 -10.34
C ASP A 167 -5.33 10.82 -10.01
N LEU A 168 -5.44 11.20 -8.75
CA LEU A 168 -6.44 12.14 -8.25
C LEU A 168 -5.74 13.41 -7.76
N PRO A 169 -6.25 14.60 -8.12
CA PRO A 169 -5.68 15.85 -7.65
C PRO A 169 -5.95 16.08 -6.15
N ASP A 170 -5.34 17.14 -5.60
CA ASP A 170 -5.63 17.65 -4.27
C ASP A 170 -7.08 18.11 -4.15
N HIS A 171 -7.61 18.10 -2.93
CA HIS A 171 -8.89 18.75 -2.56
C HIS A 171 -10.09 18.27 -3.39
N VAL A 172 -10.26 16.98 -3.57
CA VAL A 172 -11.42 16.43 -4.30
C VAL A 172 -12.14 15.33 -3.53
N VAL A 173 -13.39 15.09 -3.90
CA VAL A 173 -14.12 13.84 -3.62
C VAL A 173 -14.20 13.04 -4.90
N ALA A 174 -13.75 11.79 -4.84
CA ALA A 174 -13.78 10.87 -5.96
C ALA A 174 -14.46 9.56 -5.57
N VAL A 175 -15.25 8.97 -6.48
CA VAL A 175 -16.00 7.74 -6.21
C VAL A 175 -16.13 6.86 -7.46
N GLY A 176 -16.42 5.60 -7.25
CA GLY A 176 -16.86 4.67 -8.29
C GLY A 176 -15.81 3.70 -8.82
N ASN A 177 -16.22 2.87 -9.77
CA ASN A 177 -15.38 1.93 -10.51
C ASN A 177 -15.67 2.06 -12.01
N PRO A 178 -14.74 2.64 -12.79
CA PRO A 178 -13.51 3.29 -12.35
C PRO A 178 -13.79 4.59 -11.59
N CYS A 179 -12.94 4.91 -10.60
CA CYS A 179 -13.07 6.09 -9.76
C CYS A 179 -12.97 7.40 -10.57
N ARG A 180 -13.84 8.36 -10.27
CA ARG A 180 -13.88 9.68 -10.91
C ARG A 180 -14.12 10.76 -9.87
N VAL A 181 -13.51 11.92 -10.10
CA VAL A 181 -13.81 13.14 -9.31
C VAL A 181 -15.26 13.54 -9.53
N VAL A 182 -15.99 13.71 -8.46
CA VAL A 182 -17.40 14.12 -8.46
C VAL A 182 -17.62 15.49 -7.83
N ARG A 183 -16.64 15.98 -7.07
CA ARG A 183 -16.72 17.28 -6.39
C ARG A 183 -15.33 17.77 -6.02
N GLU A 184 -15.11 19.10 -6.11
CA GLU A 184 -13.97 19.79 -5.52
C GLU A 184 -14.28 20.17 -4.06
N LEU A 185 -13.24 20.18 -3.24
CA LEU A 185 -13.31 20.60 -1.83
C LEU A 185 -12.70 21.99 -1.68
N PRO A 186 -13.11 22.78 -0.67
CA PRO A 186 -12.49 24.07 -0.39
C PRO A 186 -10.98 23.91 -0.14
N VAL A 187 -10.23 24.86 -0.65
CA VAL A 187 -8.81 25.06 -0.29
C VAL A 187 -8.79 26.04 0.86
N GLU A 188 -8.26 25.61 2.01
CA GLU A 188 -8.09 26.48 3.18
C GLU A 188 -6.95 27.47 3.00
#